data_1010f2e28fc2cf88dcc8098ecbcfa345
#
_entry.id   1010f2e28fc2cf88dcc8098ecbcfa345
#
_cell.length_a   1.000
_cell.length_b   1.000
_cell.length_c   1.000
_cell.angle_alpha   90.00
_cell.angle_beta   90.00
_cell.angle_gamma   90.00
#
_symmetry.space_group_name_H-M   'P 1'
#
loop_
_entity.id
_entity.type
_entity.pdbx_description
1 polymer ?
#
loop_
_entity_poly.entity_id
_entity_poly.type
_entity_poly.pdbx_seq_one_letter_code
_entity_poly.pdbx_strand_id
1 'polypeptide(L)'
;MRKYLAVAAVLTCAFTAPAAAENLEFLLVNSSSSALTGFYVSAASSEHWEENLLEGQILASNYEVTVTIADGLTTCIYDIRGVFQDGDVVEDMALDLCELGEYTFTD
;
A
#
# COMPACT_ATOMS: atom_id res chain seq x y z
N MET A 1 -7.02 45.87 -18.22
CA MET A 1 -6.94 45.52 -18.06
C MET A 1 -6.62 45.13 -17.84
N ARG A 2 -6.55 44.65 -17.76
CA ARG A 2 -6.37 44.01 -17.45
C ARG A 2 -5.91 43.30 -17.01
N LYS A 3 -5.82 42.97 -16.91
CA LYS A 3 -5.56 42.24 -16.46
C LYS A 3 -5.18 41.56 -16.04
N TYR A 4 -5.35 41.36 -15.95
CA TYR A 4 -5.20 40.66 -15.44
C TYR A 4 -4.82 39.98 -15.03
N LEU A 5 -5.08 39.91 -14.90
CA LEU A 5 -4.92 39.26 -14.39
C LEU A 5 -4.50 38.54 -13.92
N ALA A 6 -4.60 38.63 -14.01
CA ALA A 6 -4.38 38.00 -13.46
C ALA A 6 -4.09 37.30 -12.96
N VAL A 7 -4.21 37.15 -12.96
CA VAL A 7 -4.08 36.53 -12.46
C VAL A 7 -3.74 35.88 -11.95
N ALA A 8 -3.84 35.73 -12.06
CA ALA A 8 -3.67 35.07 -11.52
C ALA A 8 -3.36 34.46 -11.00
N ALA A 9 -3.47 34.36 -11.15
CA ALA A 9 -3.27 33.74 -10.62
C ALA A 9 -2.96 33.16 -10.14
N VAL A 10 -2.98 33.06 -10.24
CA VAL A 10 -2.80 32.54 -9.80
C VAL A 10 -2.52 31.98 -9.26
N LEU A 11 -2.75 31.78 -9.24
CA LEU A 11 -2.60 31.25 -8.73
C LEU A 11 -2.31 30.59 -8.27
N THR A 12 -2.45 30.56 -8.34
CA THR A 12 -2.31 29.99 -8.01
C THR A 12 -1.95 29.35 -7.45
N CYS A 13 -2.02 29.19 -7.30
CA CYS A 13 -1.79 28.57 -6.84
C CYS A 13 -1.47 28.05 -6.33
N ALA A 14 -1.52 28.03 -6.28
CA ALA A 14 -1.28 27.52 -5.90
C ALA A 14 -1.12 26.86 -5.32
N PHE A 15 -1.22 26.57 -5.32
CA PHE A 15 -1.23 25.92 -4.80
C PHE A 15 -0.69 25.24 -4.37
N THR A 16 -0.85 25.19 -4.53
CA THR A 16 0.13 24.30 -4.12
C THR A 16 0.15 23.84 -2.72
N ALA A 17 -0.76 23.17 -2.52
CA ALA A 17 -0.71 22.25 -1.46
C ALA A 17 0.51 21.40 -1.68
N PRO A 18 1.37 21.21 -0.70
CA PRO A 18 2.37 20.18 -0.77
C PRO A 18 1.63 18.92 -1.12
N ALA A 19 2.12 18.22 -2.08
CA ALA A 19 1.57 16.95 -2.42
C ALA A 19 1.52 16.15 -1.14
N ALA A 20 0.36 16.10 -0.54
CA ALA A 20 0.16 15.16 0.52
C ALA A 20 0.34 13.78 -0.09
N ALA A 21 1.10 12.94 0.57
CA ALA A 21 1.22 11.57 0.15
C ALA A 21 -0.18 10.96 0.14
N GLU A 22 -0.61 10.47 -0.99
CA GLU A 22 -1.90 9.81 -1.07
C GLU A 22 -1.76 8.41 -0.49
N ASN A 23 -2.82 7.94 0.14
CA ASN A 23 -2.85 6.56 0.59
C ASN A 23 -2.74 5.65 -0.62
N LEU A 24 -2.00 4.58 -0.46
CA LEU A 24 -1.85 3.58 -1.50
C LEU A 24 -2.80 2.43 -1.21
N GLU A 25 -3.59 2.05 -2.21
CA GLU A 25 -4.53 0.95 -2.07
C GLU A 25 -4.22 -0.12 -3.10
N PHE A 26 -4.33 -1.38 -2.69
CA PHE A 26 -4.19 -2.49 -3.60
C PHE A 26 -5.04 -3.66 -3.10
N LEU A 27 -5.33 -4.58 -4.01
CA LEU A 27 -6.11 -5.77 -3.70
C LEU A 27 -5.18 -6.88 -3.24
N LEU A 28 -5.44 -7.43 -2.07
CA LEU A 28 -4.69 -8.57 -1.54
C LEU A 28 -5.54 -9.80 -1.70
N VAL A 29 -5.03 -10.78 -2.43
CA VAL A 29 -5.76 -12.00 -2.76
C VAL A 29 -5.04 -13.19 -2.15
N ASN A 30 -5.78 -14.04 -1.46
CA ASN A 30 -5.22 -15.29 -0.93
C ASN A 30 -5.74 -16.46 -1.76
N SER A 31 -4.95 -16.86 -2.73
CA SER A 31 -5.27 -18.03 -3.57
C SER A 31 -4.50 -19.28 -3.10
N SER A 32 -3.95 -19.24 -1.89
CA SER A 32 -3.27 -20.40 -1.32
C SER A 32 -4.26 -21.30 -0.62
N SER A 33 -3.79 -22.45 -0.16
CA SER A 33 -4.63 -23.40 0.54
C SER A 33 -4.71 -23.15 2.04
N SER A 34 -4.01 -22.13 2.55
CA SER A 34 -3.96 -21.82 3.97
C SER A 34 -4.46 -20.41 4.22
N ALA A 35 -5.08 -20.19 5.37
CA ALA A 35 -5.54 -18.84 5.75
C ALA A 35 -4.34 -17.95 6.06
N LEU A 36 -4.42 -16.70 5.61
CA LEU A 36 -3.42 -15.68 5.90
C LEU A 36 -3.80 -15.04 7.22
N THR A 37 -2.90 -15.10 8.21
CA THR A 37 -3.17 -14.60 9.55
C THR A 37 -2.45 -13.30 9.85
N GLY A 38 -1.46 -12.93 9.03
CA GLY A 38 -0.76 -11.67 9.19
C GLY A 38 -0.26 -11.17 7.85
N PHE A 39 -0.35 -9.87 7.66
CA PHE A 39 0.16 -9.23 6.46
C PHE A 39 0.84 -7.93 6.87
N TYR A 40 2.11 -7.82 6.51
CA TYR A 40 2.95 -6.70 6.90
C TYR A 40 3.59 -6.09 5.67
N VAL A 41 3.75 -4.79 5.70
CA VAL A 41 4.50 -4.07 4.67
C VAL A 41 5.58 -3.24 5.35
N SER A 42 6.60 -2.95 4.56
CA SER A 42 7.67 -2.07 4.99
C SER A 42 8.15 -1.33 3.76
N ALA A 43 8.29 -0.01 3.85
CA ALA A 43 8.91 0.73 2.76
C ALA A 43 10.29 0.11 2.53
N ALA A 44 10.69 -0.06 1.27
CA ALA A 44 11.92 -0.75 0.95
C ALA A 44 13.15 -0.09 1.58
N SER A 45 13.04 1.20 1.91
CA SER A 45 14.12 1.95 2.57
C SER A 45 14.10 1.78 4.09
N SER A 46 13.10 1.13 4.64
CA SER A 46 12.95 0.92 6.08
C SER A 46 13.47 -0.46 6.46
N GLU A 47 13.89 -0.61 7.72
CA GLU A 47 14.33 -1.91 8.22
C GLU A 47 13.33 -2.49 9.20
N HIS A 48 12.12 -1.94 9.25
CA HIS A 48 11.11 -2.35 10.21
C HIS A 48 9.82 -2.74 9.51
N TRP A 49 9.26 -3.87 9.92
CA TRP A 49 7.91 -4.23 9.53
C TRP A 49 6.94 -3.36 10.32
N GLU A 50 5.95 -2.84 9.62
CA GLU A 50 4.90 -2.07 10.26
C GLU A 50 3.90 -3.01 10.94
N GLU A 51 2.79 -2.47 11.38
CA GLU A 51 1.79 -3.29 12.07
C GLU A 51 1.10 -4.26 11.10
N ASN A 52 0.44 -5.25 11.67
CA ASN A 52 -0.33 -6.23 10.89
C ASN A 52 -1.53 -5.53 10.25
N LEU A 53 -1.54 -5.42 8.94
CA LEU A 53 -2.59 -4.71 8.21
C LEU A 53 -3.92 -5.46 8.22
N LEU A 54 -3.94 -6.73 8.59
CA LEU A 54 -5.18 -7.47 8.77
C LEU A 54 -5.84 -7.18 10.12
N GLU A 55 -5.12 -6.50 11.03
CA GLU A 55 -5.64 -6.04 12.31
C GLU A 55 -6.29 -7.15 13.12
N GLY A 56 -5.69 -8.33 13.10
CA GLY A 56 -6.23 -9.47 13.82
C GLY A 56 -7.28 -10.25 13.06
N GLN A 57 -7.64 -9.81 11.87
CA GLN A 57 -8.54 -10.55 11.01
C GLN A 57 -7.79 -11.65 10.27
N ILE A 58 -8.53 -12.56 9.68
CA ILE A 58 -7.97 -13.66 8.90
C ILE A 58 -8.48 -13.50 7.47
N LEU A 59 -7.57 -13.60 6.51
CA LEU A 59 -7.96 -13.67 5.11
C LEU A 59 -7.95 -15.15 4.69
N ALA A 60 -9.14 -15.71 4.63
CA ALA A 60 -9.28 -17.13 4.33
C ALA A 60 -8.84 -17.45 2.91
N SER A 61 -8.57 -18.73 2.68
CA SER A 61 -8.27 -19.25 1.34
C SER A 61 -9.37 -18.85 0.37
N ASN A 62 -8.97 -18.35 -0.81
CA ASN A 62 -9.86 -17.94 -1.89
C ASN A 62 -10.66 -16.66 -1.59
N TYR A 63 -10.19 -15.87 -0.64
CA TYR A 63 -10.80 -14.56 -0.34
C TYR A 63 -9.82 -13.45 -0.67
N GLU A 64 -10.37 -12.25 -0.77
CA GLU A 64 -9.57 -11.07 -1.09
C GLU A 64 -10.02 -9.89 -0.23
N VAL A 65 -9.14 -8.91 -0.08
CA VAL A 65 -9.43 -7.71 0.70
C VAL A 65 -8.64 -6.55 0.10
N THR A 66 -9.20 -5.35 0.18
CA THR A 66 -8.46 -4.15 -0.20
C THR A 66 -7.61 -3.71 0.98
N VAL A 67 -6.32 -3.53 0.74
CA VAL A 67 -5.37 -3.07 1.74
C VAL A 67 -5.03 -1.62 1.44
N THR A 68 -5.06 -0.79 2.48
CA THR A 68 -4.69 0.61 2.38
C THR A 68 -3.42 0.85 3.18
N ILE A 69 -2.40 1.40 2.52
CA ILE A 69 -1.18 1.82 3.19
C ILE A 69 -1.23 3.32 3.36
N ALA A 70 -1.31 3.77 4.61
CA ALA A 70 -1.48 5.17 4.95
C ALA A 70 -0.32 5.62 5.84
N ASP A 71 0.92 5.45 5.32
CA ASP A 71 2.13 5.72 6.09
C ASP A 71 2.68 7.12 5.87
N GLY A 72 2.03 7.93 5.05
CA GLY A 72 2.48 9.28 4.77
C GLY A 72 3.67 9.38 3.84
N LEU A 73 4.11 8.26 3.28
CA LEU A 73 5.25 8.24 2.36
C LEU A 73 4.79 8.34 0.92
N THR A 74 5.69 8.80 0.06
CA THR A 74 5.40 8.93 -1.36
C THR A 74 5.98 7.77 -2.17
N THR A 75 6.69 6.85 -1.53
CA THR A 75 7.29 5.72 -2.22
C THR A 75 6.22 4.76 -2.71
N CYS A 76 6.52 4.05 -3.78
CA CYS A 76 5.70 2.94 -4.26
C CYS A 76 6.37 1.60 -3.99
N ILE A 77 7.62 1.60 -3.55
CA ILE A 77 8.42 0.38 -3.44
C ILE A 77 8.35 -0.12 -2.01
N TYR A 78 7.81 -1.31 -1.84
CA TYR A 78 7.58 -1.90 -0.54
C TYR A 78 8.05 -3.35 -0.52
N ASP A 79 8.44 -3.79 0.69
CA ASP A 79 8.61 -5.20 1.00
C ASP A 79 7.32 -5.67 1.65
N ILE A 80 6.94 -6.91 1.41
CA ILE A 80 5.75 -7.48 2.04
C ILE A 80 6.12 -8.78 2.74
N ARG A 81 5.31 -9.11 3.75
CA ARG A 81 5.45 -10.34 4.50
C ARG A 81 4.08 -10.89 4.83
N GLY A 82 3.82 -12.13 4.41
CA GLY A 82 2.60 -12.84 4.74
C GLY A 82 2.90 -13.96 5.71
N VAL A 83 2.09 -14.07 6.75
CA VAL A 83 2.17 -15.15 7.73
C VAL A 83 0.91 -15.97 7.63
N PHE A 84 1.06 -17.28 7.50
CA PHE A 84 -0.06 -18.17 7.26
C PHE A 84 -0.34 -19.05 8.48
N GLN A 85 -1.55 -19.53 8.56
CA GLN A 85 -2.01 -20.33 9.70
C GLN A 85 -1.20 -21.62 9.87
N ASP A 86 -0.69 -22.16 8.80
CA ASP A 86 0.12 -23.40 8.84
C ASP A 86 1.57 -23.13 9.24
N GLY A 87 1.93 -21.89 9.50
CA GLY A 87 3.27 -21.50 9.92
C GLY A 87 4.16 -21.01 8.81
N ASP A 88 3.71 -21.08 7.56
CA ASP A 88 4.51 -20.56 6.46
C ASP A 88 4.63 -19.04 6.53
N VAL A 89 5.80 -18.53 6.17
CA VAL A 89 6.06 -17.12 6.06
C VAL A 89 6.60 -16.87 4.66
N VAL A 90 5.95 -15.94 3.95
CA VAL A 90 6.34 -15.57 2.60
C VAL A 90 6.76 -14.11 2.62
N GLU A 91 7.95 -13.82 2.10
CA GLU A 91 8.43 -12.45 1.98
C GLU A 91 8.73 -12.17 0.52
N ASP A 92 8.35 -11.00 0.06
CA ASP A 92 8.62 -10.55 -1.30
C ASP A 92 9.09 -9.11 -1.21
N MET A 93 10.22 -8.83 -1.84
CA MET A 93 10.94 -7.58 -1.61
C MET A 93 10.87 -6.67 -2.81
N ALA A 94 10.90 -5.36 -2.55
CA ALA A 94 11.05 -4.33 -3.56
C ALA A 94 9.96 -4.38 -4.62
N LEU A 95 8.71 -4.52 -4.16
CA LEU A 95 7.55 -4.54 -5.06
C LEU A 95 7.09 -3.12 -5.33
N ASP A 96 6.76 -2.82 -6.57
CA ASP A 96 6.13 -1.56 -6.94
C ASP A 96 4.61 -1.73 -6.80
N LEU A 97 4.09 -1.42 -5.62
CA LEU A 97 2.69 -1.63 -5.33
C LEU A 97 1.77 -0.66 -6.07
N CYS A 98 2.30 0.48 -6.52
CA CYS A 98 1.53 1.42 -7.32
C CYS A 98 1.23 0.86 -8.69
N GLU A 99 2.17 0.10 -9.26
CA GLU A 99 2.00 -0.51 -10.56
C GLU A 99 1.19 -1.79 -10.49
N LEU A 100 1.39 -2.59 -9.44
CA LEU A 100 0.77 -3.89 -9.34
C LEU A 100 -0.74 -3.82 -9.17
N GLY A 101 -1.22 -2.92 -8.31
CA GLY A 101 -2.64 -2.83 -8.02
C GLY A 101 -3.23 -4.05 -7.31
N GLU A 102 -2.54 -5.16 -7.34
CA GLU A 102 -3.01 -6.42 -6.77
C GLU A 102 -1.82 -7.28 -6.41
N TYR A 103 -1.91 -7.97 -5.29
CA TYR A 103 -0.90 -8.96 -4.91
C TYR A 103 -1.60 -10.26 -4.52
N THR A 104 -1.16 -11.38 -5.08
CA THR A 104 -1.79 -12.68 -4.87
C THR A 104 -0.80 -13.65 -4.27
N PHE A 105 -1.18 -14.26 -3.15
CA PHE A 105 -0.45 -15.39 -2.58
C PHE A 105 -0.97 -16.68 -3.21
N THR A 106 -0.07 -17.55 -3.63
CA THR A 106 -0.41 -18.86 -4.17
C THR A 106 0.42 -19.92 -3.47
N ASP A 107 0.01 -21.18 -3.62
CA ASP A 107 0.80 -22.32 -3.11
C ASP A 107 2.04 -22.55 -3.96
#